data_6196fc613d93ceb530ab2050f2d7d573
#
_entry.id   6196fc613d93ceb530ab2050f2d7d573
#
_cell.length_a   1.000
_cell.length_b   1.000
_cell.length_c   1.000
_cell.angle_alpha   90.00
_cell.angle_beta   90.00
_cell.angle_gamma   90.00
#
_symmetry.space_group_name_H-M   'P 1'
#
loop_
_entity.id
_entity.type
_entity.pdbx_description
1 polymer ?
#
loop_
_entity_poly.entity_id
_entity_poly.type
_entity_poly.pdbx_seq_one_letter_code
_entity_poly.pdbx_strand_id
1 'polypeptide(L)'
;MKDEMIYAEKLSRMIQCETISVPDVPNTEKFDRFHSVLQELFPLVFRKGEVHYIDSSILIRWQGKGKKEPILLMSHQDVVPAEGEWKYPPFSGEIAEGRVWGRGTVDTKGSLMCIFQSIEELMEEGYEPEGDVYIASSSTEEVAGNGASKTVQWLLDHNVKLQFLMDEGGMVVDEPMAGVKGRYAMIGTMEKGTGNIVVTARSTGGHASAPEKNTPIARLSAFITDIEKNNPNKLEFTSTVLEMFRRLGPQAKGVLGFAMRHAKGLSPVLKKVLPAVSAKGAAMLRTTMAWTMCSGSQARNVLPENAWVNINTRFIIHQDVEKTKKILQPYLKKYDLEAEYVNCHEPQTPVDHNSKAFKLIEETVAEIYPGVISSPYVMTGGTDAYYYAPVTDNALRFAPIYIDSQQLGSIHAKDENIFISSLPKAIEFYKAIVKKM
;
A
#
# COMPACT_ATOMS: atom_id res chain seq x y z
N MET A 1 2.70 -30.64 -3.19
CA MET A 1 1.27 -31.07 -3.13
C MET A 1 0.77 -31.27 -1.69
N LYS A 2 1.41 -32.11 -0.85
CA LYS A 2 0.93 -32.30 0.53
C LYS A 2 1.10 -31.05 1.39
N ASP A 3 2.23 -30.38 1.27
CA ASP A 3 2.53 -29.14 2.00
C ASP A 3 1.68 -27.95 1.53
N GLU A 4 1.40 -27.86 0.23
CA GLU A 4 0.54 -26.82 -0.34
C GLU A 4 -0.86 -26.81 0.27
N MET A 5 -1.44 -27.99 0.52
CA MET A 5 -2.75 -28.10 1.16
C MET A 5 -2.71 -27.72 2.64
N ILE A 6 -1.65 -28.05 3.35
CA ILE A 6 -1.45 -27.62 4.74
C ILE A 6 -1.39 -26.10 4.83
N TYR A 7 -0.67 -25.43 3.91
CA TYR A 7 -0.61 -23.97 3.85
C TYR A 7 -1.97 -23.35 3.52
N ALA A 8 -2.69 -23.97 2.57
CA ALA A 8 -4.05 -23.54 2.21
C ALA A 8 -5.02 -23.66 3.40
N GLU A 9 -4.96 -24.76 4.15
CA GLU A 9 -5.78 -24.99 5.34
C GLU A 9 -5.46 -23.98 6.45
N LYS A 10 -4.17 -23.66 6.66
CA LYS A 10 -3.77 -22.62 7.62
C LYS A 10 -4.31 -21.25 7.21
N LEU A 11 -4.15 -20.87 5.94
CA LEU A 11 -4.71 -19.62 5.43
C LEU A 11 -6.24 -19.59 5.55
N SER A 12 -6.92 -20.69 5.18
CA SER A 12 -8.37 -20.82 5.34
C SER A 12 -8.83 -20.52 6.77
N ARG A 13 -8.17 -21.11 7.78
CA ARG A 13 -8.46 -20.83 9.18
C ARG A 13 -8.23 -19.37 9.56
N MET A 14 -7.20 -18.71 9.03
CA MET A 14 -6.97 -17.28 9.24
C MET A 14 -8.07 -16.42 8.59
N ILE A 15 -8.55 -16.80 7.41
CA ILE A 15 -9.65 -16.09 6.72
C ILE A 15 -10.98 -16.23 7.47
N GLN A 16 -11.22 -17.35 8.13
CA GLN A 16 -12.44 -17.56 8.95
C GLN A 16 -12.53 -16.63 10.17
N CYS A 17 -11.48 -15.92 10.51
CA CYS A 17 -11.51 -14.86 11.51
C CYS A 17 -11.87 -13.53 10.82
N GLU A 18 -13.06 -13.02 11.08
CA GLU A 18 -13.50 -11.72 10.60
C GLU A 18 -12.80 -10.59 11.38
N THR A 19 -11.73 -10.05 10.80
CA THR A 19 -10.93 -8.96 11.41
C THR A 19 -11.18 -7.62 10.73
N ILE A 20 -12.44 -7.30 10.42
CA ILE A 20 -12.81 -5.98 9.88
C ILE A 20 -12.48 -4.91 10.91
N SER A 21 -11.61 -3.97 10.55
CA SER A 21 -11.33 -2.79 11.35
C SER A 21 -12.38 -1.71 11.12
N VAL A 22 -12.68 -0.93 12.17
CA VAL A 22 -13.62 0.20 12.12
C VAL A 22 -12.91 1.39 12.74
N PRO A 23 -12.93 2.58 12.10
CA PRO A 23 -12.31 3.78 12.65
C PRO A 23 -12.81 4.07 14.08
N ASP A 24 -11.88 4.39 14.97
CA ASP A 24 -12.16 4.81 16.36
C ASP A 24 -12.92 3.80 17.24
N VAL A 25 -13.05 2.55 16.79
CA VAL A 25 -13.69 1.49 17.57
C VAL A 25 -12.64 0.47 18.02
N PRO A 26 -12.39 0.32 19.33
CA PRO A 26 -11.57 -0.77 19.85
C PRO A 26 -12.28 -2.12 19.62
N ASN A 27 -11.79 -2.93 18.69
CA ASN A 27 -12.33 -4.27 18.40
C ASN A 27 -11.39 -5.35 18.89
N THR A 28 -11.12 -5.40 20.20
CA THR A 28 -10.15 -6.33 20.78
C THR A 28 -10.55 -7.79 20.58
N GLU A 29 -11.81 -8.16 20.82
CA GLU A 29 -12.29 -9.55 20.80
C GLU A 29 -12.02 -10.27 19.46
N LYS A 30 -12.24 -9.61 18.32
CA LYS A 30 -11.98 -10.20 16.99
C LYS A 30 -10.51 -10.52 16.81
N PHE A 31 -9.66 -9.60 17.21
CA PHE A 31 -8.21 -9.75 17.09
C PHE A 31 -7.67 -10.75 18.11
N ASP A 32 -8.19 -10.79 19.34
CA ASP A 32 -7.82 -11.79 20.35
C ASP A 32 -8.13 -13.21 19.85
N ARG A 33 -9.29 -13.39 19.20
CA ARG A 33 -9.62 -14.66 18.54
C ARG A 33 -8.63 -14.98 17.40
N PHE A 34 -8.29 -14.00 16.59
CA PHE A 34 -7.33 -14.19 15.50
C PHE A 34 -5.94 -14.55 16.04
N HIS A 35 -5.48 -13.87 17.09
CA HIS A 35 -4.23 -14.18 17.78
C HIS A 35 -4.21 -15.60 18.34
N SER A 36 -5.32 -16.07 18.90
CA SER A 36 -5.45 -17.45 19.37
C SER A 36 -5.29 -18.45 18.22
N VAL A 37 -5.87 -18.17 17.06
CA VAL A 37 -5.71 -18.98 15.84
C VAL A 37 -4.25 -18.97 15.38
N LEU A 38 -3.57 -17.81 15.36
CA LEU A 38 -2.15 -17.75 15.02
C LEU A 38 -1.28 -18.59 15.97
N GLN A 39 -1.56 -18.55 17.28
CA GLN A 39 -0.85 -19.37 18.28
C GLN A 39 -1.04 -20.87 18.03
N GLU A 40 -2.24 -21.30 17.65
CA GLU A 40 -2.51 -22.71 17.30
C GLU A 40 -1.80 -23.15 16.02
N LEU A 41 -1.77 -22.28 15.01
CA LEU A 41 -1.20 -22.58 13.69
C LEU A 41 0.34 -22.52 13.66
N PHE A 42 0.94 -21.67 14.50
CA PHE A 42 2.37 -21.38 14.52
C PHE A 42 2.96 -21.42 15.95
N PRO A 43 2.85 -22.58 16.64
CA PRO A 43 3.19 -22.68 18.06
C PRO A 43 4.66 -22.42 18.39
N LEU A 44 5.60 -22.66 17.47
CA LEU A 44 7.01 -22.37 17.72
C LEU A 44 7.31 -20.89 17.69
N VAL A 45 6.70 -20.15 16.75
CA VAL A 45 6.85 -18.69 16.67
C VAL A 45 6.43 -18.05 17.99
N PHE A 46 5.29 -18.44 18.56
CA PHE A 46 4.81 -17.88 19.81
C PHE A 46 5.54 -18.39 21.06
N ARG A 47 6.10 -19.59 21.02
CA ARG A 47 6.82 -20.17 22.17
C ARG A 47 8.27 -19.71 22.24
N LYS A 48 8.95 -19.52 21.08
CA LYS A 48 10.36 -19.12 20.99
C LYS A 48 10.56 -17.64 20.74
N GLY A 49 9.53 -16.94 20.22
CA GLY A 49 9.54 -15.52 20.02
C GLY A 49 9.14 -14.73 21.27
N GLU A 50 9.67 -13.54 21.40
CA GLU A 50 9.25 -12.56 22.39
C GLU A 50 8.05 -11.79 21.82
N VAL A 51 6.85 -12.05 22.36
CA VAL A 51 5.58 -11.53 21.82
C VAL A 51 5.13 -10.28 22.58
N HIS A 52 4.89 -9.21 21.83
CA HIS A 52 4.35 -7.95 22.36
C HIS A 52 3.01 -7.65 21.68
N TYR A 53 1.98 -7.47 22.50
CA TYR A 53 0.68 -6.98 22.04
C TYR A 53 0.63 -5.46 22.24
N ILE A 54 0.45 -4.74 21.17
CA ILE A 54 0.38 -3.27 21.13
C ILE A 54 -1.03 -2.91 20.70
N ASP A 55 -1.90 -2.67 21.67
CA ASP A 55 -3.35 -2.74 21.50
C ASP A 55 -3.73 -4.11 20.88
N SER A 56 -4.39 -4.11 19.73
CA SER A 56 -4.69 -5.33 18.98
C SER A 56 -3.66 -5.67 17.90
N SER A 57 -2.56 -4.95 17.80
CA SER A 57 -1.44 -5.26 16.90
C SER A 57 -0.44 -6.20 17.55
N ILE A 58 0.28 -6.97 16.77
CA ILE A 58 1.30 -7.91 17.25
C ILE A 58 2.68 -7.48 16.76
N LEU A 59 3.66 -7.49 17.66
CA LEU A 59 5.08 -7.45 17.35
C LEU A 59 5.75 -8.66 18.00
N ILE A 60 6.43 -9.48 17.21
CA ILE A 60 7.18 -10.65 17.68
C ILE A 60 8.64 -10.46 17.34
N ARG A 61 9.52 -10.63 18.33
CA ARG A 61 10.97 -10.66 18.14
C ARG A 61 11.47 -12.09 18.22
N TRP A 62 12.07 -12.58 17.15
CA TRP A 62 12.91 -13.78 17.16
C TRP A 62 14.34 -13.37 17.33
N GLN A 63 14.88 -13.58 18.53
CA GLN A 63 16.24 -13.21 18.87
C GLN A 63 17.26 -13.98 18.03
N GLY A 64 18.16 -13.23 17.40
CA GLY A 64 19.30 -13.77 16.68
C GLY A 64 20.59 -13.80 17.51
N LYS A 65 21.69 -14.14 16.83
CA LYS A 65 23.05 -14.21 17.44
C LYS A 65 23.68 -12.82 17.67
N GLY A 66 23.00 -11.74 17.32
CA GLY A 66 23.49 -10.37 17.49
C GLY A 66 24.67 -9.98 16.61
N LYS A 67 24.88 -10.67 15.49
CA LYS A 67 26.00 -10.41 14.56
C LYS A 67 25.64 -9.46 13.42
N LYS A 68 24.35 -9.28 13.15
CA LYS A 68 23.81 -8.42 12.10
C LYS A 68 22.72 -7.52 12.63
N GLU A 69 22.47 -6.42 11.92
CA GLU A 69 21.33 -5.55 12.23
C GLU A 69 20.00 -6.29 12.02
N PRO A 70 18.99 -5.99 12.82
CA PRO A 70 17.68 -6.66 12.72
C PRO A 70 16.94 -6.31 11.43
N ILE A 71 16.03 -7.20 11.03
CA ILE A 71 15.06 -6.98 9.96
C ILE A 71 13.64 -7.08 10.49
N LEU A 72 12.70 -6.50 9.74
CA LEU A 72 11.27 -6.62 10.02
C LEU A 72 10.54 -7.15 8.80
N LEU A 73 9.74 -8.20 9.00
CA LEU A 73 8.76 -8.71 8.04
C LEU A 73 7.37 -8.33 8.56
N MET A 74 6.57 -7.67 7.74
CA MET A 74 5.28 -7.18 8.18
C MET A 74 4.17 -7.39 7.16
N SER A 75 2.95 -7.45 7.68
CA SER A 75 1.72 -7.62 6.93
C SER A 75 0.56 -7.38 7.89
N HIS A 76 -0.40 -6.54 7.56
CA HIS A 76 -1.51 -6.24 8.46
C HIS A 76 -2.47 -7.43 8.60
N GLN A 77 -3.26 -7.42 9.68
CA GLN A 77 -4.19 -8.49 10.01
C GLN A 77 -5.66 -8.08 9.86
N ASP A 78 -5.93 -6.79 9.79
CA ASP A 78 -7.27 -6.28 9.53
C ASP A 78 -7.63 -6.38 8.05
N VAL A 79 -8.90 -6.20 7.76
CA VAL A 79 -9.47 -6.27 6.41
C VAL A 79 -10.60 -5.26 6.26
N VAL A 80 -10.83 -4.81 5.03
CA VAL A 80 -12.00 -3.98 4.69
C VAL A 80 -13.31 -4.78 4.79
N PRO A 81 -14.48 -4.11 4.93
CA PRO A 81 -15.78 -4.76 4.87
C PRO A 81 -15.98 -5.57 3.58
N ALA A 82 -16.77 -6.62 3.68
CA ALA A 82 -17.09 -7.51 2.56
C ALA A 82 -18.59 -7.45 2.26
N GLU A 83 -18.97 -6.52 1.38
CA GLU A 83 -20.38 -6.27 1.02
C GLU A 83 -20.79 -7.01 -0.26
N GLY A 84 -22.08 -7.20 -0.42
CA GLY A 84 -22.72 -7.74 -1.62
C GLY A 84 -22.66 -9.26 -1.73
N GLU A 85 -23.01 -9.81 -2.90
CA GLU A 85 -23.00 -11.24 -3.17
C GLU A 85 -21.61 -11.71 -3.59
N TRP A 86 -21.12 -12.76 -2.96
CA TRP A 86 -19.83 -13.41 -3.22
C TRP A 86 -20.07 -14.81 -3.76
N LYS A 87 -19.15 -15.33 -4.58
CA LYS A 87 -19.15 -16.70 -5.07
C LYS A 87 -19.08 -17.72 -3.92
N TYR A 88 -18.22 -17.45 -2.96
CA TYR A 88 -18.13 -18.15 -1.67
C TYR A 88 -18.22 -17.12 -0.55
N PRO A 89 -18.83 -17.44 0.61
CA PRO A 89 -18.94 -16.47 1.70
C PRO A 89 -17.56 -15.85 2.06
N PRO A 90 -17.45 -14.53 2.23
CA PRO A 90 -16.17 -13.81 2.31
C PRO A 90 -15.27 -14.26 3.47
N PHE A 91 -15.83 -14.85 4.51
CA PHE A 91 -15.10 -15.37 5.66
C PHE A 91 -15.26 -16.89 5.82
N SER A 92 -15.55 -17.62 4.75
CA SER A 92 -15.58 -19.10 4.77
C SER A 92 -14.19 -19.70 4.70
N GLY A 93 -13.23 -19.01 4.09
CA GLY A 93 -11.93 -19.59 3.78
C GLY A 93 -12.03 -20.78 2.85
N GLU A 94 -12.99 -20.77 1.91
CA GLU A 94 -13.26 -21.89 1.03
C GLU A 94 -12.03 -22.27 0.20
N ILE A 95 -11.71 -23.57 0.19
CA ILE A 95 -10.62 -24.14 -0.60
C ILE A 95 -11.25 -24.83 -1.81
N ALA A 96 -11.27 -24.14 -2.93
CA ALA A 96 -11.88 -24.63 -4.16
C ALA A 96 -11.13 -24.12 -5.39
N GLU A 97 -11.19 -24.86 -6.50
CA GLU A 97 -10.62 -24.47 -7.80
C GLU A 97 -9.12 -24.17 -7.76
N GLY A 98 -8.36 -24.83 -6.87
CA GLY A 98 -6.92 -24.58 -6.67
C GLY A 98 -6.60 -23.25 -5.98
N ARG A 99 -7.58 -22.67 -5.29
CA ARG A 99 -7.49 -21.37 -4.63
C ARG A 99 -8.04 -21.43 -3.21
N VAL A 100 -7.59 -20.52 -2.37
CA VAL A 100 -8.25 -20.14 -1.11
C VAL A 100 -9.06 -18.88 -1.39
N TRP A 101 -10.35 -18.89 -1.09
CA TRP A 101 -11.28 -17.80 -1.33
C TRP A 101 -11.63 -17.09 -0.03
N GLY A 102 -11.68 -15.77 -0.07
CA GLY A 102 -12.16 -14.96 1.02
C GLY A 102 -11.45 -13.62 1.16
N ARG A 103 -12.09 -12.71 1.87
CA ARG A 103 -11.57 -11.37 2.18
C ARG A 103 -10.27 -11.48 2.98
N GLY A 104 -9.22 -10.79 2.51
CA GLY A 104 -7.90 -10.82 3.14
C GLY A 104 -6.97 -11.91 2.59
N THR A 105 -7.36 -12.69 1.59
CA THR A 105 -6.48 -13.71 0.99
C THR A 105 -5.31 -13.10 0.25
N VAL A 106 -5.50 -11.97 -0.43
CA VAL A 106 -4.46 -11.20 -1.11
C VAL A 106 -4.03 -10.02 -0.25
N ASP A 107 -4.99 -9.34 0.38
CA ASP A 107 -4.81 -8.13 1.16
C ASP A 107 -5.24 -8.34 2.62
N THR A 108 -4.37 -8.87 3.52
CA THR A 108 -3.01 -9.36 3.24
C THR A 108 -2.65 -10.56 4.15
N LYS A 109 -3.69 -11.29 4.67
CA LYS A 109 -3.47 -12.50 5.51
C LYS A 109 -2.70 -13.61 4.79
N GLY A 110 -2.77 -13.66 3.43
CA GLY A 110 -1.96 -14.58 2.65
C GLY A 110 -0.46 -14.35 2.85
N SER A 111 -0.03 -13.09 2.81
CA SER A 111 1.34 -12.68 3.11
C SER A 111 1.70 -12.95 4.56
N LEU A 112 0.84 -12.60 5.50
CA LEU A 112 1.02 -12.85 6.93
C LEU A 112 1.22 -14.35 7.22
N MET A 113 0.38 -15.21 6.62
CA MET A 113 0.51 -16.66 6.74
C MET A 113 1.87 -17.15 6.24
N CYS A 114 2.33 -16.65 5.08
CA CYS A 114 3.62 -17.02 4.54
C CYS A 114 4.81 -16.58 5.42
N ILE A 115 4.73 -15.39 6.04
CA ILE A 115 5.73 -14.91 7.00
C ILE A 115 5.78 -15.85 8.22
N PHE A 116 4.65 -16.07 8.87
CA PHE A 116 4.59 -16.94 10.06
C PHE A 116 5.05 -18.36 9.75
N GLN A 117 4.59 -18.94 8.63
CA GLN A 117 4.96 -20.30 8.23
C GLN A 117 6.47 -20.42 7.95
N SER A 118 7.07 -19.41 7.32
CA SER A 118 8.50 -19.42 7.04
C SER A 118 9.34 -19.42 8.31
N ILE A 119 8.94 -18.64 9.31
CA ILE A 119 9.64 -18.59 10.61
C ILE A 119 9.38 -19.87 11.42
N GLU A 120 8.16 -20.39 11.41
CA GLU A 120 7.82 -21.66 12.06
C GLU A 120 8.71 -22.80 11.55
N GLU A 121 8.82 -22.95 10.22
CA GLU A 121 9.67 -23.98 9.60
C GLU A 121 11.16 -23.80 9.90
N LEU A 122 11.66 -22.56 9.88
CA LEU A 122 13.05 -22.29 10.25
C LEU A 122 13.35 -22.66 11.71
N MET A 123 12.39 -22.38 12.61
CA MET A 123 12.50 -22.79 14.01
C MET A 123 12.40 -24.31 14.18
N GLU A 124 11.58 -25.00 13.38
CA GLU A 124 11.52 -26.46 13.32
C GLU A 124 12.85 -27.07 12.81
N GLU A 125 13.46 -26.47 11.81
CA GLU A 125 14.79 -26.82 11.29
C GLU A 125 15.91 -26.57 12.33
N GLY A 126 15.63 -25.91 13.45
CA GLY A 126 16.63 -25.51 14.44
C GLY A 126 17.55 -24.38 13.96
N TYR A 127 17.12 -23.61 12.95
CA TYR A 127 17.88 -22.47 12.46
C TYR A 127 17.92 -21.36 13.51
N GLU A 128 19.05 -20.66 13.61
CA GLU A 128 19.23 -19.47 14.44
C GLU A 128 19.72 -18.32 13.56
N PRO A 129 18.97 -17.21 13.43
CA PRO A 129 19.36 -16.10 12.57
C PRO A 129 20.56 -15.33 13.12
N GLU A 130 21.36 -14.72 12.24
CA GLU A 130 22.52 -13.94 12.63
C GLU A 130 22.17 -12.58 13.26
N GLY A 131 21.05 -11.98 12.86
CA GLY A 131 20.43 -10.79 13.44
C GLY A 131 19.01 -11.08 13.91
N ASP A 132 18.44 -10.21 14.73
CA ASP A 132 17.05 -10.36 15.18
C ASP A 132 16.08 -10.27 13.98
N VAL A 133 15.06 -11.11 13.99
CA VAL A 133 13.96 -11.05 13.02
C VAL A 133 12.70 -10.61 13.74
N TYR A 134 12.16 -9.48 13.35
CA TYR A 134 10.89 -9.00 13.84
C TYR A 134 9.76 -9.39 12.87
N ILE A 135 8.61 -9.74 13.41
CA ILE A 135 7.34 -9.88 12.71
C ILE A 135 6.40 -8.83 13.26
N ALA A 136 5.85 -7.96 12.43
CA ALA A 136 4.83 -7.00 12.85
C ALA A 136 3.53 -7.22 12.07
N SER A 137 2.41 -7.09 12.76
CA SER A 137 1.08 -7.17 12.15
C SER A 137 0.15 -6.16 12.80
N SER A 138 -0.16 -5.10 12.07
CA SER A 138 -1.09 -4.05 12.49
C SER A 138 -2.53 -4.52 12.38
N SER A 139 -3.37 -3.98 13.26
CA SER A 139 -4.82 -4.23 13.31
C SER A 139 -5.65 -3.07 12.76
N THR A 140 -5.02 -2.04 12.19
CA THR A 140 -5.70 -0.80 11.80
C THR A 140 -5.14 -0.16 10.52
N GLU A 141 -4.53 -0.95 9.64
CA GLU A 141 -3.98 -0.47 8.36
C GLU A 141 -5.09 0.08 7.48
N GLU A 142 -6.16 -0.69 7.27
CA GLU A 142 -7.28 -0.42 6.37
C GLU A 142 -8.10 0.83 6.76
N VAL A 143 -7.93 1.29 7.98
CA VAL A 143 -8.57 2.52 8.50
C VAL A 143 -7.57 3.63 8.79
N ALA A 144 -6.32 3.48 8.33
CA ALA A 144 -5.23 4.42 8.61
C ALA A 144 -5.11 4.77 10.10
N GLY A 145 -5.23 3.75 10.96
CA GLY A 145 -5.19 3.90 12.41
C GLY A 145 -3.76 3.98 12.97
N ASN A 146 -3.64 3.78 14.26
CA ASN A 146 -2.38 4.03 14.97
C ASN A 146 -1.58 2.76 15.34
N GLY A 147 -1.99 1.57 14.85
CA GLY A 147 -1.32 0.31 15.17
C GLY A 147 0.15 0.29 14.77
N ALA A 148 0.44 0.65 13.53
CA ALA A 148 1.82 0.73 13.03
C ALA A 148 2.64 1.82 13.73
N SER A 149 2.08 3.02 13.93
CA SER A 149 2.80 4.12 14.61
C SER A 149 3.15 3.78 16.07
N LYS A 150 2.27 3.07 16.80
CA LYS A 150 2.56 2.58 18.14
C LYS A 150 3.64 1.48 18.14
N THR A 151 3.62 0.61 17.15
CA THR A 151 4.69 -0.39 16.96
C THR A 151 6.04 0.27 16.70
N VAL A 152 6.08 1.32 15.87
CA VAL A 152 7.28 2.14 15.66
C VAL A 152 7.74 2.80 16.95
N GLN A 153 6.82 3.36 17.74
CA GLN A 153 7.17 3.96 19.03
C GLN A 153 7.81 2.93 19.97
N TRP A 154 7.25 1.70 20.02
CA TRP A 154 7.87 0.62 20.78
C TRP A 154 9.30 0.32 20.33
N LEU A 155 9.54 0.23 19.01
CA LEU A 155 10.89 0.01 18.46
C LEU A 155 11.86 1.14 18.83
N LEU A 156 11.41 2.40 18.78
CA LEU A 156 12.20 3.56 19.18
C LEU A 156 12.56 3.53 20.67
N ASP A 157 11.59 3.24 21.53
CA ASP A 157 11.78 3.15 22.99
C ASP A 157 12.79 2.05 23.38
N HIS A 158 12.89 1.01 22.54
CA HIS A 158 13.86 -0.08 22.69
C HIS A 158 15.15 0.10 21.87
N ASN A 159 15.35 1.29 21.27
CA ASN A 159 16.53 1.61 20.45
C ASN A 159 16.76 0.61 19.30
N VAL A 160 15.70 0.08 18.71
CA VAL A 160 15.79 -0.82 17.56
C VAL A 160 15.94 0.00 16.29
N LYS A 161 17.03 -0.26 15.54
CA LYS A 161 17.23 0.23 14.19
C LYS A 161 17.26 -0.95 13.23
N LEU A 162 16.42 -0.90 12.21
CA LEU A 162 16.27 -1.99 11.25
C LEU A 162 17.19 -1.78 10.04
N GLN A 163 17.82 -2.82 9.57
CA GLN A 163 18.55 -2.83 8.31
C GLN A 163 17.61 -2.58 7.14
N PHE A 164 16.46 -3.23 7.14
CA PHE A 164 15.33 -2.98 6.26
C PHE A 164 14.04 -3.58 6.84
N LEU A 165 12.91 -3.18 6.27
CA LEU A 165 11.64 -3.86 6.43
C LEU A 165 11.07 -4.29 5.08
N MET A 166 10.30 -5.37 5.10
CA MET A 166 9.43 -5.77 3.99
C MET A 166 7.98 -5.75 4.45
N ASP A 167 7.18 -4.98 3.74
CA ASP A 167 5.73 -4.88 3.90
C ASP A 167 5.03 -5.40 2.63
N GLU A 168 3.73 -5.40 2.63
CA GLU A 168 2.86 -5.66 1.50
C GLU A 168 2.99 -4.61 0.37
N GLY A 169 2.12 -4.69 -0.64
CA GLY A 169 1.89 -3.67 -1.68
C GLY A 169 2.50 -4.00 -3.04
N GLY A 170 3.67 -4.60 -3.10
CA GLY A 170 4.25 -5.16 -4.33
C GLY A 170 4.12 -6.67 -4.37
N MET A 171 4.03 -7.26 -5.57
CA MET A 171 3.81 -8.69 -5.75
C MET A 171 4.49 -9.21 -7.02
N VAL A 172 4.46 -10.53 -7.22
CA VAL A 172 4.84 -11.15 -8.50
C VAL A 172 3.61 -11.19 -9.39
N VAL A 173 3.64 -10.43 -10.49
CA VAL A 173 2.48 -10.25 -11.37
C VAL A 173 2.83 -10.46 -12.84
N ASP A 174 1.87 -10.91 -13.62
CA ASP A 174 1.97 -10.92 -15.07
C ASP A 174 1.53 -9.55 -15.63
N GLU A 175 2.22 -9.07 -16.66
CA GLU A 175 1.87 -7.83 -17.37
C GLU A 175 1.58 -6.62 -16.45
N PRO A 176 2.55 -6.14 -15.66
CA PRO A 176 2.35 -5.10 -14.64
C PRO A 176 1.83 -3.77 -15.23
N MET A 177 1.97 -3.63 -16.54
CA MET A 177 1.49 -2.48 -17.31
C MET A 177 1.01 -2.97 -18.68
N ALA A 178 -0.08 -2.40 -19.18
CA ALA A 178 -0.64 -2.75 -20.48
C ALA A 178 0.42 -2.67 -21.59
N GLY A 179 0.58 -3.77 -22.34
CA GLY A 179 1.57 -3.90 -23.42
C GLY A 179 3.00 -4.27 -23.00
N VAL A 180 3.23 -4.52 -21.71
CA VAL A 180 4.50 -5.05 -21.16
C VAL A 180 4.30 -6.52 -20.82
N LYS A 181 4.82 -7.41 -21.65
CA LYS A 181 4.65 -8.86 -21.48
C LYS A 181 5.67 -9.44 -20.51
N GLY A 182 5.29 -10.56 -19.87
CA GLY A 182 6.15 -11.33 -18.96
C GLY A 182 5.74 -11.17 -17.50
N ARG A 183 6.49 -11.85 -16.64
CA ARG A 183 6.27 -11.88 -15.20
C ARG A 183 7.29 -11.02 -14.48
N TYR A 184 6.83 -10.25 -13.52
CA TYR A 184 7.64 -9.28 -12.80
C TYR A 184 7.40 -9.35 -11.31
N ALA A 185 8.47 -9.22 -10.54
CA ALA A 185 8.42 -8.89 -9.12
C ALA A 185 8.44 -7.36 -9.00
N MET A 186 7.29 -6.77 -8.71
CA MET A 186 7.14 -5.34 -8.55
C MET A 186 7.44 -4.97 -7.10
N ILE A 187 8.57 -4.31 -6.87
CA ILE A 187 9.06 -3.97 -5.53
C ILE A 187 8.84 -2.48 -5.29
N GLY A 188 7.92 -2.14 -4.37
CA GLY A 188 7.64 -0.75 -4.02
C GLY A 188 8.82 -0.12 -3.28
N THR A 189 9.45 0.86 -3.91
CA THR A 189 10.57 1.63 -3.33
C THR A 189 10.18 3.05 -2.96
N MET A 190 8.99 3.46 -3.34
CA MET A 190 8.46 4.80 -3.11
C MET A 190 6.96 4.72 -2.89
N GLU A 191 6.50 5.39 -1.85
CA GLU A 191 5.08 5.56 -1.55
C GLU A 191 4.72 7.05 -1.63
N LYS A 192 3.55 7.33 -2.18
CA LYS A 192 3.01 8.70 -2.24
C LYS A 192 2.44 9.08 -0.88
N GLY A 193 2.65 10.32 -0.48
CA GLY A 193 1.92 10.91 0.64
C GLY A 193 0.42 10.95 0.36
N THR A 194 -0.38 11.09 1.40
CA THR A 194 -1.84 11.14 1.30
C THR A 194 -2.40 12.27 2.16
N GLY A 195 -3.58 12.73 1.85
CA GLY A 195 -4.31 13.69 2.67
C GLY A 195 -5.58 14.18 2.02
N ASN A 196 -6.34 14.94 2.78
CA ASN A 196 -7.55 15.59 2.32
C ASN A 196 -7.38 17.10 2.37
N ILE A 197 -7.83 17.80 1.33
CA ILE A 197 -7.87 19.25 1.28
C ILE A 197 -9.33 19.66 1.19
N VAL A 198 -9.86 20.20 2.28
CA VAL A 198 -11.24 20.71 2.35
C VAL A 198 -11.22 22.17 1.93
N VAL A 199 -11.79 22.46 0.77
CA VAL A 199 -11.88 23.82 0.22
C VAL A 199 -13.27 24.36 0.45
N THR A 200 -13.37 25.51 1.14
CA THR A 200 -14.62 26.11 1.59
C THR A 200 -14.81 27.49 0.96
N ALA A 201 -16.01 27.74 0.47
CA ALA A 201 -16.52 29.05 0.06
C ALA A 201 -17.54 29.56 1.10
N ARG A 202 -17.39 30.80 1.56
CA ARG A 202 -18.27 31.42 2.53
C ARG A 202 -19.09 32.57 1.92
N SER A 203 -20.31 32.79 2.43
CA SER A 203 -21.13 33.94 2.11
C SER A 203 -22.04 34.28 3.29
N THR A 204 -22.87 35.29 3.13
CA THR A 204 -23.92 35.65 4.11
C THR A 204 -25.17 34.80 3.99
N GLY A 205 -25.19 33.85 3.02
CA GLY A 205 -26.43 33.11 2.71
C GLY A 205 -27.49 33.99 2.04
N GLY A 206 -28.75 33.55 2.05
CA GLY A 206 -29.86 34.34 1.56
C GLY A 206 -30.95 33.54 0.86
N HIS A 207 -31.97 34.24 0.40
CA HIS A 207 -33.11 33.64 -0.33
C HIS A 207 -32.75 33.42 -1.80
N ALA A 208 -33.01 32.22 -2.31
CA ALA A 208 -32.60 31.81 -3.67
C ALA A 208 -33.32 32.59 -4.80
N SER A 209 -34.40 33.36 -4.50
CA SER A 209 -35.09 34.16 -5.51
C SER A 209 -34.34 35.42 -5.94
N ALA A 210 -33.36 35.87 -5.17
CA ALA A 210 -32.56 37.05 -5.45
C ALA A 210 -31.07 36.77 -5.27
N PRO A 211 -30.46 35.84 -6.09
CA PRO A 211 -29.10 35.41 -5.89
C PRO A 211 -28.10 36.51 -6.30
N GLU A 212 -27.11 36.73 -5.46
CA GLU A 212 -25.93 37.50 -5.84
C GLU A 212 -25.04 36.70 -6.85
N LYS A 213 -24.17 37.43 -7.54
CA LYS A 213 -23.13 36.78 -8.38
C LYS A 213 -22.12 36.07 -7.47
N ASN A 214 -21.52 34.99 -8.01
CA ASN A 214 -20.45 34.27 -7.34
C ASN A 214 -20.87 33.65 -5.99
N THR A 215 -22.03 33.02 -5.95
CA THR A 215 -22.47 32.26 -4.77
C THR A 215 -21.43 31.17 -4.41
N PRO A 216 -21.38 30.64 -3.17
CA PRO A 216 -20.39 29.68 -2.75
C PRO A 216 -20.22 28.47 -3.70
N ILE A 217 -21.35 27.87 -4.11
CA ILE A 217 -21.32 26.73 -5.03
C ILE A 217 -20.75 27.13 -6.42
N ALA A 218 -21.10 28.34 -6.91
CA ALA A 218 -20.61 28.84 -8.19
C ALA A 218 -19.07 29.07 -8.16
N ARG A 219 -18.54 29.61 -7.06
CA ARG A 219 -17.08 29.80 -6.87
C ARG A 219 -16.34 28.47 -6.81
N LEU A 220 -16.86 27.49 -6.04
CA LEU A 220 -16.28 26.14 -5.99
C LEU A 220 -16.31 25.44 -7.35
N SER A 221 -17.43 25.56 -8.10
CA SER A 221 -17.54 24.98 -9.44
C SER A 221 -16.54 25.60 -10.42
N ALA A 222 -16.33 26.91 -10.35
CA ALA A 222 -15.34 27.60 -11.17
C ALA A 222 -13.91 27.19 -10.79
N PHE A 223 -13.60 27.05 -9.51
CA PHE A 223 -12.32 26.53 -9.00
C PHE A 223 -12.05 25.11 -9.49
N ILE A 224 -13.02 24.19 -9.32
CA ILE A 224 -12.91 22.80 -9.80
C ILE A 224 -12.63 22.78 -11.31
N THR A 225 -13.41 23.53 -12.08
CA THR A 225 -13.28 23.59 -13.53
C THR A 225 -11.91 24.11 -13.97
N ASP A 226 -11.39 25.11 -13.25
CA ASP A 226 -10.06 25.67 -13.56
C ASP A 226 -8.94 24.67 -13.26
N ILE A 227 -8.97 23.98 -12.11
CA ILE A 227 -7.99 22.94 -11.75
C ILE A 227 -8.05 21.77 -12.71
N GLU A 228 -9.23 21.29 -13.10
CA GLU A 228 -9.39 20.19 -14.07
C GLU A 228 -8.85 20.57 -15.44
N LYS A 229 -9.15 21.77 -15.93
CA LYS A 229 -8.72 22.25 -17.24
C LYS A 229 -7.22 22.57 -17.27
N ASN A 230 -6.70 23.19 -16.24
CA ASN A 230 -5.34 23.73 -16.18
C ASN A 230 -4.49 23.05 -15.11
N ASN A 231 -4.61 21.74 -14.95
CA ASN A 231 -4.00 20.98 -13.87
C ASN A 231 -2.62 21.54 -13.44
N PRO A 232 -2.49 22.11 -12.23
CA PRO A 232 -1.27 22.80 -11.83
C PRO A 232 -0.15 21.85 -11.38
N ASN A 233 -0.46 20.56 -11.23
CA ASN A 233 0.48 19.57 -10.72
C ASN A 233 1.49 19.16 -11.80
N LYS A 234 2.77 19.33 -11.49
CA LYS A 234 3.86 19.07 -12.43
C LYS A 234 4.11 17.56 -12.58
N LEU A 235 4.34 17.15 -13.81
CA LEU A 235 4.79 15.79 -14.14
C LEU A 235 6.32 15.74 -14.12
N GLU A 236 6.90 14.89 -13.26
CA GLU A 236 8.34 14.65 -13.22
C GLU A 236 8.66 13.17 -13.14
N PHE A 237 9.67 12.76 -13.91
CA PHE A 237 10.19 11.39 -13.83
C PHE A 237 11.14 11.26 -12.65
N THR A 238 10.73 10.51 -11.64
CA THR A 238 11.60 10.12 -10.53
C THR A 238 12.61 9.05 -10.97
N SER A 239 13.69 8.86 -10.19
CA SER A 239 14.65 7.77 -10.42
C SER A 239 13.96 6.40 -10.43
N THR A 240 13.00 6.18 -9.53
CA THR A 240 12.18 4.97 -9.45
C THR A 240 11.44 4.69 -10.76
N VAL A 241 10.73 5.70 -11.32
CA VAL A 241 9.98 5.51 -12.57
C VAL A 241 10.92 5.31 -13.77
N LEU A 242 12.03 6.02 -13.82
CA LEU A 242 13.02 5.83 -14.89
C LEU A 242 13.61 4.42 -14.86
N GLU A 243 13.95 3.91 -13.68
CA GLU A 243 14.48 2.56 -13.52
C GLU A 243 13.42 1.50 -13.83
N MET A 244 12.17 1.69 -13.38
CA MET A 244 11.04 0.84 -13.75
C MET A 244 10.92 0.75 -15.29
N PHE A 245 10.91 1.88 -15.98
CA PHE A 245 10.81 1.89 -17.43
C PHE A 245 12.01 1.24 -18.12
N ARG A 246 13.22 1.40 -17.58
CA ARG A 246 14.43 0.74 -18.09
C ARG A 246 14.31 -0.78 -18.01
N ARG A 247 13.71 -1.32 -16.92
CA ARG A 247 13.56 -2.76 -16.70
C ARG A 247 12.39 -3.36 -17.47
N LEU A 248 11.28 -2.66 -17.57
CA LEU A 248 10.08 -3.12 -18.26
C LEU A 248 10.15 -2.90 -19.80
N GLY A 249 10.81 -1.86 -20.23
CA GLY A 249 10.87 -1.43 -21.64
C GLY A 249 11.36 -2.48 -22.64
N PRO A 250 12.32 -3.36 -22.34
CA PRO A 250 12.74 -4.45 -23.22
C PRO A 250 11.62 -5.43 -23.59
N GLN A 251 10.64 -5.64 -22.73
CA GLN A 251 9.51 -6.56 -22.94
C GLN A 251 8.27 -5.87 -23.54
N ALA A 252 8.29 -4.53 -23.62
CA ALA A 252 7.25 -3.76 -24.28
C ALA A 252 7.53 -3.66 -25.78
N LYS A 253 6.50 -3.84 -26.61
CA LYS A 253 6.64 -3.82 -28.07
C LYS A 253 6.42 -2.42 -28.68
N GLY A 254 6.98 -2.22 -29.89
CA GLY A 254 6.73 -1.04 -30.71
C GLY A 254 7.11 0.28 -30.05
N VAL A 255 6.24 1.29 -30.24
CA VAL A 255 6.46 2.66 -29.75
C VAL A 255 6.56 2.73 -28.23
N LEU A 256 5.77 1.93 -27.52
CA LEU A 256 5.81 1.88 -26.05
C LEU A 256 7.19 1.45 -25.54
N GLY A 257 7.72 0.33 -26.06
CA GLY A 257 9.05 -0.16 -25.66
C GLY A 257 10.17 0.82 -26.01
N PHE A 258 10.08 1.48 -27.15
CA PHE A 258 11.02 2.55 -27.51
C PHE A 258 10.94 3.73 -26.53
N ALA A 259 9.73 4.20 -26.23
CA ALA A 259 9.50 5.32 -25.32
C ALA A 259 10.00 5.03 -23.90
N MET A 260 9.76 3.81 -23.39
CA MET A 260 10.23 3.40 -22.05
C MET A 260 11.77 3.33 -21.99
N ARG A 261 12.41 2.68 -22.97
CA ARG A 261 13.88 2.58 -23.01
C ARG A 261 14.58 3.93 -23.09
N HIS A 262 13.94 4.92 -23.70
CA HIS A 262 14.48 6.26 -23.91
C HIS A 262 13.78 7.34 -23.06
N ALA A 263 13.06 6.94 -21.98
CA ALA A 263 12.20 7.82 -21.19
C ALA A 263 12.93 9.07 -20.65
N LYS A 264 14.19 8.94 -20.25
CA LYS A 264 14.99 10.08 -19.76
C LYS A 264 15.13 11.16 -20.83
N GLY A 265 15.52 10.79 -22.05
CA GLY A 265 15.67 11.73 -23.16
C GLY A 265 14.34 12.22 -23.74
N LEU A 266 13.32 11.37 -23.74
CA LEU A 266 11.98 11.68 -24.24
C LEU A 266 11.06 12.31 -23.19
N SER A 267 11.56 12.57 -21.98
CA SER A 267 10.78 13.11 -20.86
C SER A 267 9.90 14.33 -21.23
N PRO A 268 10.36 15.33 -21.99
CA PRO A 268 9.52 16.48 -22.37
C PRO A 268 8.30 16.09 -23.22
N VAL A 269 8.46 15.10 -24.10
CA VAL A 269 7.37 14.59 -24.95
C VAL A 269 6.44 13.71 -24.13
N LEU A 270 7.00 12.78 -23.35
CA LEU A 270 6.21 11.85 -22.53
C LEU A 270 5.35 12.55 -21.49
N LYS A 271 5.83 13.64 -20.89
CA LYS A 271 5.04 14.47 -19.95
C LYS A 271 3.79 15.07 -20.60
N LYS A 272 3.79 15.30 -21.92
CA LYS A 272 2.62 15.81 -22.66
C LYS A 272 1.67 14.68 -23.09
N VAL A 273 2.21 13.54 -23.50
CA VAL A 273 1.43 12.44 -24.07
C VAL A 273 0.84 11.53 -22.98
N LEU A 274 1.60 11.22 -21.94
CA LEU A 274 1.22 10.23 -20.92
C LEU A 274 -0.12 10.53 -20.22
N PRO A 275 -0.45 11.78 -19.85
CA PRO A 275 -1.74 12.08 -19.23
C PRO A 275 -2.95 11.79 -20.12
N ALA A 276 -2.78 11.87 -21.44
CA ALA A 276 -3.85 11.60 -22.40
C ALA A 276 -4.07 10.10 -22.66
N VAL A 277 -3.01 9.28 -22.48
CA VAL A 277 -3.07 7.84 -22.81
C VAL A 277 -3.16 6.93 -21.59
N SER A 278 -2.76 7.39 -20.41
CA SER A 278 -2.75 6.58 -19.19
C SER A 278 -2.87 7.44 -17.93
N ALA A 279 -4.05 7.41 -17.31
CA ALA A 279 -4.27 8.06 -16.01
C ALA A 279 -3.35 7.46 -14.91
N LYS A 280 -3.21 6.13 -14.88
CA LYS A 280 -2.31 5.43 -13.92
C LYS A 280 -0.85 5.83 -14.16
N GLY A 281 -0.41 5.91 -15.42
CA GLY A 281 0.94 6.38 -15.77
C GLY A 281 1.19 7.82 -15.34
N ALA A 282 0.23 8.72 -15.54
CA ALA A 282 0.35 10.10 -15.09
C ALA A 282 0.36 10.22 -13.56
N ALA A 283 -0.41 9.36 -12.84
CA ALA A 283 -0.44 9.34 -11.39
C ALA A 283 0.91 8.99 -10.75
N MET A 284 1.74 8.18 -11.42
CA MET A 284 3.10 7.88 -10.96
C MET A 284 4.08 9.06 -11.09
N LEU A 285 3.71 10.11 -11.85
CA LEU A 285 4.59 11.23 -12.17
C LEU A 285 4.20 12.54 -11.54
N ARG A 286 3.05 12.65 -10.88
CA ARG A 286 2.57 13.90 -10.26
C ARG A 286 1.75 13.67 -9.01
N THR A 287 1.61 14.73 -8.20
CA THR A 287 0.56 14.80 -7.17
C THR A 287 -0.80 14.72 -7.85
N THR A 288 -1.68 13.85 -7.36
CA THR A 288 -3.04 13.67 -7.89
C THR A 288 -4.06 14.27 -6.92
N MET A 289 -5.13 14.81 -7.48
CA MET A 289 -6.25 15.42 -6.77
C MET A 289 -7.54 14.78 -7.26
N ALA A 290 -8.33 14.21 -6.36
CA ALA A 290 -9.62 13.60 -6.67
C ALA A 290 -10.72 14.27 -5.85
N TRP A 291 -11.75 14.76 -6.53
CA TRP A 291 -12.92 15.37 -5.90
C TRP A 291 -13.84 14.27 -5.37
N THR A 292 -13.92 14.12 -4.05
CA THR A 292 -14.58 12.94 -3.47
C THR A 292 -15.88 13.28 -2.76
N MET A 293 -15.99 14.47 -2.19
CA MET A 293 -17.18 14.88 -1.45
C MET A 293 -17.45 16.37 -1.68
N CYS A 294 -18.71 16.77 -1.61
CA CYS A 294 -19.10 18.18 -1.61
C CYS A 294 -20.39 18.41 -0.82
N SER A 295 -20.57 19.62 -0.34
CA SER A 295 -21.80 20.03 0.33
C SER A 295 -22.13 21.50 0.04
N GLY A 296 -23.41 21.83 0.17
CA GLY A 296 -23.94 23.19 0.02
C GLY A 296 -25.13 23.42 0.94
N SER A 297 -26.21 24.04 0.43
CA SER A 297 -27.41 24.28 1.23
C SER A 297 -28.18 22.98 1.52
N GLN A 298 -28.78 22.91 2.71
CA GLN A 298 -29.71 21.85 3.11
C GLN A 298 -31.13 22.05 2.53
N ALA A 299 -31.44 23.25 2.04
CA ALA A 299 -32.76 23.62 1.50
C ALA A 299 -32.66 24.16 0.08
N ARG A 300 -33.63 23.79 -0.77
CA ARG A 300 -33.63 24.12 -2.21
C ARG A 300 -33.76 25.63 -2.52
N ASN A 301 -34.36 26.39 -1.61
CA ASN A 301 -34.65 27.82 -1.74
C ASN A 301 -33.76 28.74 -0.89
N VAL A 302 -32.64 28.19 -0.36
CA VAL A 302 -31.69 28.93 0.49
C VAL A 302 -30.30 28.89 -0.15
N LEU A 303 -29.66 30.05 -0.26
CA LEU A 303 -28.23 30.13 -0.62
C LEU A 303 -27.37 29.73 0.59
N PRO A 304 -26.40 28.87 0.42
CA PRO A 304 -25.57 28.38 1.53
C PRO A 304 -24.68 29.51 2.08
N GLU A 305 -24.57 29.62 3.39
CA GLU A 305 -23.54 30.45 4.03
C GLU A 305 -22.16 29.82 3.83
N ASN A 306 -22.10 28.49 3.81
CA ASN A 306 -20.90 27.71 3.59
C ASN A 306 -21.19 26.62 2.56
N ALA A 307 -20.34 26.50 1.56
CA ALA A 307 -20.25 25.33 0.70
C ALA A 307 -18.80 24.82 0.68
N TRP A 308 -18.61 23.53 0.58
CA TRP A 308 -17.26 22.95 0.58
C TRP A 308 -17.13 21.78 -0.37
N VAL A 309 -15.89 21.49 -0.77
CA VAL A 309 -15.49 20.31 -1.53
C VAL A 309 -14.27 19.67 -0.89
N ASN A 310 -14.24 18.34 -0.83
CA ASN A 310 -13.07 17.58 -0.41
C ASN A 310 -12.26 17.12 -1.62
N ILE A 311 -10.96 17.32 -1.54
CA ILE A 311 -9.99 16.84 -2.51
C ILE A 311 -9.15 15.76 -1.83
N ASN A 312 -9.36 14.48 -2.15
CA ASN A 312 -8.42 13.43 -1.75
C ASN A 312 -7.15 13.56 -2.60
N THR A 313 -6.05 13.77 -1.94
CA THR A 313 -4.78 14.11 -2.59
C THR A 313 -3.73 13.03 -2.31
N ARG A 314 -2.98 12.65 -3.35
CA ARG A 314 -1.82 11.79 -3.23
C ARG A 314 -0.58 12.56 -3.66
N PHE A 315 0.23 12.94 -2.66
CA PHE A 315 1.43 13.78 -2.84
C PHE A 315 2.60 12.95 -3.36
N ILE A 316 3.40 13.53 -4.27
CA ILE A 316 4.63 12.90 -4.76
C ILE A 316 5.86 13.68 -4.28
N ILE A 317 7.01 13.02 -4.20
CA ILE A 317 8.24 13.56 -3.59
C ILE A 317 8.69 14.94 -4.12
N HIS A 318 8.50 15.24 -5.38
CA HIS A 318 8.85 16.55 -5.95
C HIS A 318 7.76 17.62 -5.75
N GLN A 319 6.55 17.22 -5.32
CA GLN A 319 5.42 18.10 -5.00
C GLN A 319 4.70 17.57 -3.74
N ASP A 320 5.34 17.80 -2.61
CA ASP A 320 4.92 17.50 -1.25
C ASP A 320 3.72 18.35 -0.80
N VAL A 321 3.32 18.24 0.47
CA VAL A 321 2.20 18.98 1.05
C VAL A 321 2.44 20.49 0.96
N GLU A 322 3.62 20.97 1.37
CA GLU A 322 3.92 22.40 1.40
C GLU A 322 4.01 23.02 -0.01
N LYS A 323 4.56 22.31 -0.98
CA LYS A 323 4.56 22.77 -2.38
C LYS A 323 3.16 22.78 -2.95
N THR A 324 2.32 21.81 -2.60
CA THR A 324 0.93 21.76 -3.03
C THR A 324 0.12 22.93 -2.45
N LYS A 325 0.31 23.29 -1.18
CA LYS A 325 -0.26 24.52 -0.58
C LYS A 325 0.10 25.75 -1.41
N LYS A 326 1.39 25.92 -1.72
CA LYS A 326 1.89 27.06 -2.52
C LYS A 326 1.28 27.10 -3.92
N ILE A 327 1.10 25.95 -4.56
CA ILE A 327 0.50 25.83 -5.89
C ILE A 327 -0.98 26.18 -5.88
N LEU A 328 -1.74 25.77 -4.85
CA LEU A 328 -3.17 26.06 -4.73
C LEU A 328 -3.49 27.49 -4.29
N GLN A 329 -2.59 28.13 -3.54
CA GLN A 329 -2.82 29.48 -2.99
C GLN A 329 -3.31 30.52 -4.02
N PRO A 330 -2.75 30.65 -5.25
CA PRO A 330 -3.25 31.60 -6.25
C PRO A 330 -4.70 31.30 -6.68
N TYR A 331 -5.07 30.02 -6.79
CA TYR A 331 -6.42 29.59 -7.14
C TYR A 331 -7.41 29.90 -6.00
N LEU A 332 -7.03 29.58 -4.76
CA LEU A 332 -7.86 29.91 -3.58
C LEU A 332 -8.14 31.40 -3.52
N LYS A 333 -7.11 32.23 -3.69
CA LYS A 333 -7.26 33.69 -3.74
C LYS A 333 -8.13 34.16 -4.90
N LYS A 334 -7.96 33.58 -6.09
CA LYS A 334 -8.71 33.95 -7.32
C LYS A 334 -10.22 33.76 -7.13
N TYR A 335 -10.61 32.71 -6.43
CA TYR A 335 -12.01 32.33 -6.24
C TYR A 335 -12.55 32.67 -4.86
N ASP A 336 -11.78 33.39 -4.03
CA ASP A 336 -12.11 33.76 -2.65
C ASP A 336 -12.55 32.53 -1.83
N LEU A 337 -11.62 31.57 -1.69
CA LEU A 337 -11.80 30.28 -1.02
C LEU A 337 -10.78 30.11 0.10
N GLU A 338 -11.16 29.34 1.12
CA GLU A 338 -10.31 28.86 2.20
C GLU A 338 -9.98 27.39 1.99
N ALA A 339 -8.84 26.94 2.46
CA ALA A 339 -8.48 25.53 2.42
C ALA A 339 -7.94 25.07 3.77
N GLU A 340 -8.44 23.93 4.23
CA GLU A 340 -7.94 23.18 5.39
C GLU A 340 -7.30 21.90 4.90
N TYR A 341 -6.12 21.57 5.46
CA TYR A 341 -5.36 20.36 5.12
C TYR A 341 -5.50 19.37 6.27
N VAL A 342 -6.21 18.28 6.01
CA VAL A 342 -6.64 17.31 7.02
C VAL A 342 -5.91 15.99 6.82
N ASN A 343 -5.28 15.48 7.88
CA ASN A 343 -4.56 14.20 7.90
C ASN A 343 -3.61 14.05 6.70
N CYS A 344 -2.82 15.11 6.47
CA CYS A 344 -1.83 15.12 5.39
C CYS A 344 -0.52 14.49 5.85
N HIS A 345 -0.08 13.50 5.09
CA HIS A 345 1.19 12.81 5.26
C HIS A 345 2.11 13.10 4.08
N GLU A 346 3.37 13.41 4.36
CA GLU A 346 4.37 13.70 3.34
C GLU A 346 4.73 12.43 2.55
N PRO A 347 5.11 12.53 1.27
CA PRO A 347 5.61 11.39 0.52
C PRO A 347 6.95 10.92 1.10
N GLN A 348 7.15 9.61 1.12
CA GLN A 348 8.41 9.04 1.60
C GLN A 348 9.57 9.26 0.63
N THR A 349 10.79 9.35 1.18
CA THR A 349 12.01 9.30 0.39
C THR A 349 12.12 7.94 -0.28
N PRO A 350 12.33 7.87 -1.60
CA PRO A 350 12.48 6.61 -2.29
C PRO A 350 13.67 5.81 -1.79
N VAL A 351 13.48 4.51 -1.54
CA VAL A 351 14.60 3.58 -1.29
C VAL A 351 15.43 3.47 -2.58
N ASP A 352 16.75 3.57 -2.45
CA ASP A 352 17.65 3.39 -3.59
C ASP A 352 17.57 1.93 -4.08
N HIS A 353 17.22 1.76 -5.35
CA HIS A 353 17.21 0.45 -6.01
C HIS A 353 18.62 -0.17 -6.16
N ASN A 354 19.68 0.55 -5.80
CA ASN A 354 21.04 0.02 -5.66
C ASN A 354 21.40 -0.31 -4.20
N SER A 355 20.51 -0.05 -3.23
CA SER A 355 20.74 -0.40 -1.84
C SER A 355 20.96 -1.91 -1.65
N LYS A 356 21.67 -2.27 -0.60
CA LYS A 356 21.88 -3.70 -0.26
C LYS A 356 20.55 -4.42 -0.03
N ALA A 357 19.58 -3.74 0.59
CA ALA A 357 18.26 -4.30 0.87
C ALA A 357 17.49 -4.62 -0.43
N PHE A 358 17.44 -3.67 -1.38
CA PHE A 358 16.77 -3.93 -2.66
C PHE A 358 17.46 -5.06 -3.44
N LYS A 359 18.79 -5.07 -3.49
CA LYS A 359 19.56 -6.12 -4.18
C LYS A 359 19.37 -7.48 -3.56
N LEU A 360 19.30 -7.57 -2.23
CA LEU A 360 19.02 -8.82 -1.53
C LEU A 360 17.67 -9.41 -1.97
N ILE A 361 16.62 -8.56 -2.05
CA ILE A 361 15.29 -8.97 -2.54
C ILE A 361 15.40 -9.41 -4.02
N GLU A 362 16.05 -8.61 -4.86
CA GLU A 362 16.23 -8.89 -6.29
C GLU A 362 16.95 -10.23 -6.54
N GLU A 363 18.02 -10.50 -5.83
CA GLU A 363 18.77 -11.77 -5.89
C GLU A 363 17.92 -12.95 -5.40
N THR A 364 17.16 -12.74 -4.33
CA THR A 364 16.26 -13.78 -3.81
C THR A 364 15.09 -14.06 -4.75
N VAL A 365 14.54 -13.02 -5.41
CA VAL A 365 13.55 -13.21 -6.49
C VAL A 365 14.15 -14.04 -7.63
N ALA A 366 15.37 -13.74 -8.07
CA ALA A 366 16.02 -14.49 -9.16
C ALA A 366 16.24 -15.97 -8.81
N GLU A 367 16.50 -16.28 -7.54
CA GLU A 367 16.67 -17.64 -7.04
C GLU A 367 15.34 -18.41 -6.97
N ILE A 368 14.31 -17.82 -6.34
CA ILE A 368 13.03 -18.50 -6.06
C ILE A 368 12.10 -18.49 -7.27
N TYR A 369 12.18 -17.44 -8.10
CA TYR A 369 11.35 -17.22 -9.28
C TYR A 369 12.19 -17.10 -10.55
N PRO A 370 12.84 -18.18 -11.05
CA PRO A 370 13.70 -18.10 -12.23
C PRO A 370 12.95 -17.49 -13.43
N GLY A 371 13.59 -16.50 -14.06
CA GLY A 371 13.03 -15.79 -15.23
C GLY A 371 12.08 -14.63 -14.91
N VAL A 372 11.75 -14.39 -13.64
CA VAL A 372 11.01 -13.22 -13.19
C VAL A 372 11.93 -12.00 -13.13
N ILE A 373 11.51 -10.90 -13.67
CA ILE A 373 12.27 -9.64 -13.68
C ILE A 373 11.85 -8.78 -12.48
N SER A 374 12.78 -8.46 -11.59
CA SER A 374 12.54 -7.52 -10.51
C SER A 374 12.50 -6.08 -11.02
N SER A 375 11.55 -5.28 -10.58
CA SER A 375 11.43 -3.87 -10.93
C SER A 375 11.02 -3.02 -9.74
N PRO A 376 11.71 -1.90 -9.46
CA PRO A 376 11.18 -0.93 -8.54
C PRO A 376 9.93 -0.28 -9.13
N TYR A 377 8.99 0.18 -8.27
CA TYR A 377 7.84 0.95 -8.71
C TYR A 377 7.40 1.97 -7.66
N VAL A 378 6.58 2.93 -8.11
CA VAL A 378 5.93 3.93 -7.25
C VAL A 378 4.58 3.38 -6.81
N MET A 379 4.42 3.15 -5.53
CA MET A 379 3.15 2.78 -4.95
C MET A 379 2.25 4.01 -4.83
N THR A 380 1.06 3.91 -5.36
CA THR A 380 0.07 5.00 -5.36
C THR A 380 -0.92 4.90 -4.20
N GLY A 381 -1.03 3.73 -3.57
CA GLY A 381 -1.69 3.49 -2.30
C GLY A 381 -0.81 3.88 -1.11
N GLY A 382 -1.29 3.66 0.11
CA GLY A 382 -0.53 3.74 1.34
C GLY A 382 -0.35 2.35 1.93
N THR A 383 0.62 2.18 2.83
CA THR A 383 0.84 1.00 3.66
C THR A 383 1.36 1.40 5.03
N ASP A 384 1.32 0.49 5.98
CA ASP A 384 1.89 0.68 7.32
C ASP A 384 3.41 0.98 7.29
N ALA A 385 4.14 0.54 6.26
CA ALA A 385 5.56 0.86 6.07
C ALA A 385 5.87 2.35 6.09
N TYR A 386 4.87 3.20 5.80
CA TYR A 386 4.98 4.65 5.90
C TYR A 386 5.51 5.10 7.27
N TYR A 387 5.00 4.52 8.35
CA TYR A 387 5.32 4.95 9.72
C TYR A 387 6.73 4.58 10.16
N TYR A 388 7.38 3.62 9.50
CA TYR A 388 8.67 3.06 9.91
C TYR A 388 9.92 3.86 9.48
N ALA A 389 9.75 4.98 8.78
CA ALA A 389 10.86 5.86 8.40
C ALA A 389 11.80 6.26 9.56
N PRO A 390 11.35 6.44 10.83
CA PRO A 390 12.26 6.73 11.95
C PRO A 390 13.22 5.59 12.33
N VAL A 391 12.89 4.34 11.97
CA VAL A 391 13.64 3.14 12.37
C VAL A 391 14.38 2.47 11.20
N THR A 392 14.14 2.87 9.95
CA THR A 392 14.86 2.38 8.77
C THR A 392 14.76 3.33 7.59
N ASP A 393 15.83 3.41 6.79
CA ASP A 393 15.84 4.07 5.47
C ASP A 393 15.43 3.13 4.32
N ASN A 394 15.23 1.84 4.62
CA ASN A 394 14.97 0.80 3.63
C ASN A 394 13.60 0.12 3.87
N ALA A 395 12.53 0.92 3.79
CA ALA A 395 11.16 0.39 3.81
C ALA A 395 10.75 -0.05 2.40
N LEU A 396 10.74 -1.37 2.16
CA LEU A 396 10.41 -1.97 0.87
C LEU A 396 9.03 -2.64 0.94
N ARG A 397 8.22 -2.50 -0.11
CA ARG A 397 6.88 -3.08 -0.21
C ARG A 397 6.92 -4.22 -1.21
N PHE A 398 6.93 -5.44 -0.70
CA PHE A 398 6.97 -6.63 -1.55
C PHE A 398 6.48 -7.87 -0.79
N ALA A 399 5.28 -8.32 -1.12
CA ALA A 399 4.80 -9.65 -0.77
C ALA A 399 5.21 -10.61 -1.90
N PRO A 400 6.05 -11.61 -1.66
CA PRO A 400 6.59 -12.48 -2.71
C PRO A 400 5.56 -13.51 -3.20
N ILE A 401 4.34 -13.08 -3.47
CA ILE A 401 3.22 -13.92 -3.88
C ILE A 401 2.92 -13.66 -5.36
N TYR A 402 2.77 -14.73 -6.14
CA TYR A 402 2.27 -14.61 -7.50
C TYR A 402 0.76 -14.48 -7.51
N ILE A 403 0.26 -13.46 -8.19
CA ILE A 403 -1.15 -13.22 -8.47
C ILE A 403 -1.36 -12.88 -9.94
N ASP A 404 -2.52 -13.25 -10.45
CA ASP A 404 -2.96 -12.85 -11.80
C ASP A 404 -3.74 -11.52 -11.77
N SER A 405 -4.16 -11.05 -12.96
CA SER A 405 -4.89 -9.79 -13.09
C SER A 405 -6.29 -9.84 -12.44
N GLN A 406 -6.92 -11.02 -12.36
CA GLN A 406 -8.21 -11.20 -11.69
C GLN A 406 -8.03 -11.03 -10.18
N GLN A 407 -7.03 -11.68 -9.61
CA GLN A 407 -6.70 -11.60 -8.20
C GLN A 407 -6.28 -10.17 -7.81
N LEU A 408 -5.46 -9.53 -8.63
CA LEU A 408 -5.10 -8.10 -8.41
C LEU A 408 -6.34 -7.20 -8.45
N GLY A 409 -7.31 -7.48 -9.32
CA GLY A 409 -8.56 -6.74 -9.42
C GLY A 409 -9.57 -7.05 -8.31
N SER A 410 -9.37 -8.11 -7.53
CA SER A 410 -10.25 -8.51 -6.42
C SER A 410 -9.88 -7.86 -5.08
N ILE A 411 -8.72 -7.23 -4.98
CA ILE A 411 -8.33 -6.44 -3.80
C ILE A 411 -9.39 -5.36 -3.54
N HIS A 412 -9.91 -5.31 -2.31
CA HIS A 412 -11.05 -4.45 -1.90
C HIS A 412 -12.36 -4.68 -2.70
N ALA A 413 -12.40 -5.70 -3.57
CA ALA A 413 -13.58 -6.07 -4.33
C ALA A 413 -14.14 -7.42 -3.86
N LYS A 414 -15.12 -7.98 -4.61
CA LYS A 414 -15.71 -9.29 -4.34
C LYS A 414 -14.79 -10.41 -4.85
N ASP A 415 -15.02 -11.60 -4.32
CA ASP A 415 -14.39 -12.84 -4.79
C ASP A 415 -12.85 -12.81 -4.69
N GLU A 416 -12.33 -12.14 -3.68
CA GLU A 416 -10.92 -12.13 -3.36
C GLU A 416 -10.43 -13.56 -3.12
N ASN A 417 -9.30 -13.91 -3.72
CA ASN A 417 -8.76 -15.26 -3.67
C ASN A 417 -7.28 -15.30 -4.01
N ILE A 418 -6.60 -16.37 -3.58
CA ILE A 418 -5.19 -16.60 -3.87
C ILE A 418 -4.98 -18.01 -4.40
N PHE A 419 -4.04 -18.20 -5.34
CA PHE A 419 -3.65 -19.54 -5.76
C PHE A 419 -2.92 -20.28 -4.65
N ILE A 420 -3.33 -21.53 -4.38
CA ILE A 420 -2.64 -22.41 -3.43
C ILE A 420 -1.18 -22.60 -3.85
N SER A 421 -0.93 -22.74 -5.16
CA SER A 421 0.40 -22.92 -5.72
C SER A 421 1.35 -21.72 -5.57
N SER A 422 0.83 -20.55 -5.17
CA SER A 422 1.66 -19.36 -4.91
C SER A 422 2.29 -19.38 -3.51
N LEU A 423 1.68 -20.08 -2.55
CA LEU A 423 2.09 -20.07 -1.15
C LEU A 423 3.48 -20.68 -0.89
N PRO A 424 3.84 -21.87 -1.44
CA PRO A 424 5.13 -22.47 -1.16
C PRO A 424 6.32 -21.59 -1.55
N LYS A 425 6.24 -20.96 -2.73
CA LYS A 425 7.33 -20.08 -3.20
C LYS A 425 7.48 -18.82 -2.36
N ALA A 426 6.37 -18.27 -1.88
CA ALA A 426 6.40 -17.13 -0.97
C ALA A 426 7.06 -17.50 0.37
N ILE A 427 6.74 -18.68 0.92
CA ILE A 427 7.35 -19.21 2.14
C ILE A 427 8.87 -19.44 1.92
N GLU A 428 9.26 -20.10 0.82
CA GLU A 428 10.66 -20.29 0.46
C GLU A 428 11.42 -18.96 0.33
N PHE A 429 10.78 -17.94 -0.25
CA PHE A 429 11.37 -16.62 -0.38
C PHE A 429 11.65 -15.98 0.98
N TYR A 430 10.68 -15.97 1.91
CA TYR A 430 10.90 -15.42 3.25
C TYR A 430 11.96 -16.21 4.03
N LYS A 431 11.98 -17.56 3.92
CA LYS A 431 13.05 -18.40 4.48
C LYS A 431 14.44 -18.01 3.93
N ALA A 432 14.52 -17.79 2.62
CA ALA A 432 15.77 -17.40 1.98
C ALA A 432 16.24 -16.00 2.42
N ILE A 433 15.32 -15.03 2.55
CA ILE A 433 15.63 -13.70 3.10
C ILE A 433 16.23 -13.82 4.51
N VAL A 434 15.58 -14.55 5.41
CA VAL A 434 16.06 -14.73 6.79
C VAL A 434 17.42 -15.47 6.83
N LYS A 435 17.64 -16.46 5.97
CA LYS A 435 18.92 -17.20 5.92
C LYS A 435 20.08 -16.37 5.37
N LYS A 436 19.81 -15.33 4.58
CA LYS A 436 20.83 -14.42 4.02
C LYS A 436 21.18 -13.25 4.97
N MET A 437 20.35 -13.05 5.99
CA MET A 437 20.51 -12.02 7.04
C MET A 437 21.33 -12.50 8.26
#